data_a5a9f5cf53e89de0efdcc4f3ca2c660b
#
_entry.id   a5a9f5cf53e89de0efdcc4f3ca2c660b
#
_cell.length_a   1.000
_cell.length_b   1.000
_cell.length_c   1.000
_cell.angle_alpha   90.00
_cell.angle_beta   90.00
_cell.angle_gamma   90.00
#
_symmetry.space_group_name_H-M   'P 1'
#
loop_
_entity.id
_entity.type
_entity.pdbx_description
1 polymer ?
#
loop_
_entity_poly.entity_id
_entity_poly.type
_entity_poly.pdbx_seq_one_letter_code
_entity_poly.pdbx_strand_id
1 'polypeptide(L)'
;MAKITLPTGFVFDFSGLYGENYVTSEEVEAFKPEWEKGHEAVCEMRRTGKAAGHLSKDGGQERVRFFQLPFIGEDKINTPERIRFIEAYAQSLRQRVDAVIFYGVGGSYLGGKVLFDVHCGAVWNLLTSEERSGYPRIFFAGNNADGRSLCDLKAFFMREKKRKSDYTVVHIVISKSGTTIEPMAGYVTMEGALRKLGICTETAVITSPTEGDGETLLHKTARQMK
;
A
#
# COMPACT_ATOMS: atom_id res chain seq x y z
N MET A 1 -28.16 -7.57 -22.49
CA MET A 1 -28.40 -7.12 -21.09
C MET A 1 -27.16 -6.33 -20.65
N ALA A 2 -27.26 -5.01 -20.56
CA ALA A 2 -26.09 -4.12 -20.35
C ALA A 2 -25.91 -3.66 -18.88
N LYS A 3 -26.67 -4.24 -17.95
CA LYS A 3 -26.62 -3.93 -16.51
C LYS A 3 -26.65 -5.20 -15.68
N ILE A 4 -25.84 -5.23 -14.63
CA ILE A 4 -25.86 -6.28 -13.59
C ILE A 4 -26.18 -5.59 -12.27
N THR A 5 -27.22 -6.04 -11.58
CA THR A 5 -27.57 -5.56 -10.24
C THR A 5 -27.32 -6.67 -9.23
N LEU A 6 -26.48 -6.40 -8.23
CA LEU A 6 -26.20 -7.33 -7.14
C LEU A 6 -27.27 -7.20 -6.03
N PRO A 7 -27.47 -8.24 -5.19
CA PRO A 7 -28.39 -8.17 -4.05
C PRO A 7 -28.07 -7.04 -3.05
N THR A 8 -26.84 -6.54 -3.04
CA THR A 8 -26.40 -5.39 -2.24
C THR A 8 -26.90 -4.03 -2.74
N GLY A 9 -27.59 -3.99 -3.90
CA GLY A 9 -28.01 -2.75 -4.57
C GLY A 9 -26.93 -2.15 -5.48
N PHE A 10 -25.72 -2.74 -5.53
CA PHE A 10 -24.68 -2.30 -6.46
C PHE A 10 -25.10 -2.60 -7.89
N VAL A 11 -25.00 -1.59 -8.77
CA VAL A 11 -25.33 -1.68 -10.20
C VAL A 11 -24.05 -1.49 -11.01
N PHE A 12 -23.71 -2.51 -11.81
CA PHE A 12 -22.68 -2.41 -12.83
C PHE A 12 -23.33 -2.17 -14.18
N ASP A 13 -23.23 -0.96 -14.69
CA ASP A 13 -23.80 -0.54 -15.97
C ASP A 13 -22.66 -0.44 -17.00
N PHE A 14 -22.72 -1.30 -18.00
CA PHE A 14 -21.75 -1.33 -19.09
C PHE A 14 -22.41 -1.04 -20.46
N SER A 15 -23.58 -0.39 -20.44
CA SER A 15 -24.29 -0.01 -21.67
C SER A 15 -23.46 0.91 -22.58
N GLY A 16 -22.56 1.70 -22.00
CA GLY A 16 -21.66 2.57 -22.78
C GLY A 16 -20.57 1.83 -23.59
N LEU A 17 -20.43 0.51 -23.41
CA LEU A 17 -19.50 -0.30 -24.21
C LEU A 17 -20.12 -0.77 -25.55
N TYR A 18 -21.44 -0.67 -25.70
CA TYR A 18 -22.15 -1.09 -26.90
C TYR A 18 -22.40 0.07 -27.87
N GLY A 19 -22.26 -0.18 -29.16
CA GLY A 19 -22.56 0.79 -30.23
C GLY A 19 -21.97 0.41 -31.56
N GLU A 20 -22.32 1.14 -32.61
CA GLU A 20 -21.91 0.86 -33.98
C GLU A 20 -20.38 0.90 -34.19
N ASN A 21 -19.67 1.68 -33.35
CA ASN A 21 -18.18 1.76 -33.34
C ASN A 21 -17.56 1.16 -32.08
N TYR A 22 -18.29 0.34 -31.36
CA TYR A 22 -17.87 -0.28 -30.11
C TYR A 22 -18.15 -1.80 -30.19
N VAL A 23 -18.28 -2.45 -29.04
CA VAL A 23 -18.54 -3.88 -28.96
C VAL A 23 -19.97 -4.20 -29.36
N THR A 24 -20.17 -5.17 -30.27
CA THR A 24 -21.48 -5.64 -30.67
C THR A 24 -21.98 -6.78 -29.78
N SER A 25 -23.30 -7.02 -29.79
CA SER A 25 -23.87 -8.16 -29.04
C SER A 25 -23.36 -9.52 -29.52
N GLU A 26 -23.12 -9.64 -30.83
CA GLU A 26 -22.57 -10.84 -31.47
C GLU A 26 -21.14 -11.11 -31.01
N GLU A 27 -20.30 -10.07 -30.91
CA GLU A 27 -18.93 -10.20 -30.37
C GLU A 27 -18.93 -10.60 -28.90
N VAL A 28 -19.86 -10.08 -28.09
CA VAL A 28 -20.00 -10.47 -26.68
C VAL A 28 -20.39 -11.94 -26.56
N GLU A 29 -21.38 -12.39 -27.34
CA GLU A 29 -21.76 -13.82 -27.31
C GLU A 29 -20.66 -14.74 -27.83
N ALA A 30 -19.92 -14.34 -28.85
CA ALA A 30 -18.76 -15.08 -29.36
C ALA A 30 -17.63 -15.19 -28.33
N PHE A 31 -17.47 -14.18 -27.47
CA PHE A 31 -16.44 -14.16 -26.41
C PHE A 31 -16.86 -14.93 -25.12
N LYS A 32 -18.12 -15.32 -25.02
CA LYS A 32 -18.66 -15.99 -23.83
C LYS A 32 -17.85 -17.21 -23.35
N PRO A 33 -17.34 -18.12 -24.24
CA PRO A 33 -16.52 -19.24 -23.80
C PRO A 33 -15.22 -18.80 -23.11
N GLU A 34 -14.65 -17.69 -23.50
CA GLU A 34 -13.44 -17.16 -22.86
C GLU A 34 -13.72 -16.54 -21.49
N TRP A 35 -14.89 -15.92 -21.30
CA TRP A 35 -15.34 -15.47 -19.98
C TRP A 35 -15.59 -16.62 -19.03
N GLU A 36 -16.19 -17.71 -19.53
CA GLU A 36 -16.43 -18.91 -18.72
C GLU A 36 -15.11 -19.50 -18.23
N LYS A 37 -14.11 -19.64 -19.11
CA LYS A 37 -12.76 -20.07 -18.71
C LYS A 37 -12.12 -19.11 -17.70
N GLY A 38 -12.24 -17.80 -17.94
CA GLY A 38 -11.75 -16.79 -17.01
C GLY A 38 -12.42 -16.88 -15.64
N HIS A 39 -13.74 -17.07 -15.62
CA HIS A 39 -14.49 -17.25 -14.39
C HIS A 39 -14.05 -18.50 -13.63
N GLU A 40 -13.92 -19.65 -14.31
CA GLU A 40 -13.43 -20.89 -13.72
C GLU A 40 -12.02 -20.72 -13.12
N ALA A 41 -11.11 -20.04 -13.84
CA ALA A 41 -9.77 -19.77 -13.36
C ALA A 41 -9.78 -18.90 -12.10
N VAL A 42 -10.64 -17.88 -12.02
CA VAL A 42 -10.80 -17.03 -10.82
C VAL A 42 -11.40 -17.82 -9.66
N CYS A 43 -12.39 -18.66 -9.91
CA CYS A 43 -12.97 -19.55 -8.88
C CYS A 43 -11.93 -20.52 -8.33
N GLU A 44 -11.11 -21.12 -9.20
CA GLU A 44 -10.04 -22.02 -8.80
C GLU A 44 -8.95 -21.28 -8.01
N MET A 45 -8.55 -20.09 -8.47
CA MET A 45 -7.61 -19.23 -7.73
C MET A 45 -8.15 -18.90 -6.33
N ARG A 46 -9.42 -18.58 -6.22
CA ARG A 46 -10.07 -18.32 -4.92
C ARG A 46 -10.05 -19.56 -4.02
N ARG A 47 -10.26 -20.75 -4.58
CA ARG A 47 -10.27 -22.01 -3.85
C ARG A 47 -8.88 -22.46 -3.40
N THR A 48 -7.87 -22.32 -4.28
CA THR A 48 -6.51 -22.85 -4.06
C THR A 48 -5.51 -21.83 -3.53
N GLY A 49 -5.77 -20.54 -3.77
CA GLY A 49 -4.82 -19.46 -3.51
C GLY A 49 -3.66 -19.43 -4.51
N LYS A 50 -3.80 -20.04 -5.69
CA LYS A 50 -2.77 -20.13 -6.74
C LYS A 50 -3.26 -19.52 -8.03
N ALA A 51 -2.42 -18.70 -8.68
CA ALA A 51 -2.76 -18.08 -9.96
C ALA A 51 -2.61 -19.08 -11.11
N ALA A 52 -3.65 -19.22 -11.92
CA ALA A 52 -3.56 -19.97 -13.17
C ALA A 52 -2.65 -19.24 -14.18
N GLY A 53 -1.70 -19.96 -14.80
CA GLY A 53 -0.84 -19.41 -15.85
C GLY A 53 0.27 -18.46 -15.37
N HIS A 54 0.38 -18.16 -14.08
CA HIS A 54 1.48 -17.38 -13.53
C HIS A 54 2.42 -18.22 -12.69
N LEU A 55 3.72 -18.12 -12.98
CA LEU A 55 4.76 -18.79 -12.24
C LEU A 55 5.50 -17.79 -11.34
N SER A 56 5.78 -18.21 -10.11
CA SER A 56 6.70 -17.53 -9.23
C SER A 56 8.17 -17.75 -9.67
N LYS A 57 9.10 -17.00 -9.10
CA LYS A 57 10.52 -17.07 -9.49
C LYS A 57 11.15 -18.47 -9.29
N ASP A 58 10.60 -19.27 -8.40
CA ASP A 58 11.00 -20.65 -8.12
C ASP A 58 10.36 -21.69 -9.06
N GLY A 59 9.60 -21.25 -10.06
CA GLY A 59 8.91 -22.09 -11.04
C GLY A 59 7.59 -22.71 -10.56
N GLY A 60 7.21 -22.49 -9.33
CA GLY A 60 5.89 -22.89 -8.81
C GLY A 60 4.78 -21.91 -9.25
N GLN A 61 3.50 -22.27 -9.04
CA GLN A 61 2.40 -21.34 -9.26
C GLN A 61 2.47 -20.16 -8.27
N GLU A 62 2.32 -18.93 -8.77
CA GLU A 62 2.28 -17.75 -7.90
C GLU A 62 1.12 -17.85 -6.90
N ARG A 63 1.41 -17.56 -5.63
CA ARG A 63 0.38 -17.53 -4.58
C ARG A 63 -0.39 -16.21 -4.64
N VAL A 64 -1.71 -16.30 -4.71
CA VAL A 64 -2.62 -15.15 -4.74
C VAL A 64 -3.64 -15.32 -3.61
N ARG A 65 -3.49 -14.54 -2.57
CA ARG A 65 -4.31 -14.65 -1.36
C ARG A 65 -4.90 -13.32 -0.89
N PHE A 66 -4.86 -12.26 -1.70
CA PHE A 66 -5.34 -10.93 -1.33
C PHE A 66 -6.84 -10.92 -0.92
N PHE A 67 -7.65 -11.80 -1.51
CA PHE A 67 -9.07 -11.97 -1.16
C PHE A 67 -9.31 -12.51 0.25
N GLN A 68 -8.26 -12.99 0.92
CA GLN A 68 -8.33 -13.44 2.32
C GLN A 68 -8.04 -12.32 3.31
N LEU A 69 -7.49 -11.19 2.87
CA LEU A 69 -7.09 -10.08 3.74
C LEU A 69 -8.24 -9.49 4.58
N PRO A 70 -9.50 -9.41 4.10
CA PRO A 70 -10.61 -8.93 4.93
C PRO A 70 -11.00 -9.85 6.08
N PHE A 71 -10.52 -11.10 6.08
CA PHE A 71 -10.89 -12.09 7.08
C PHE A 71 -9.77 -12.29 8.10
N ILE A 72 -10.15 -12.28 9.38
CA ILE A 72 -9.24 -12.56 10.51
C ILE A 72 -9.51 -13.98 10.98
N GLY A 73 -8.46 -14.77 11.17
CA GLY A 73 -8.54 -16.16 11.64
C GLY A 73 -7.18 -16.81 11.70
N GLU A 74 -7.05 -17.90 12.46
CA GLU A 74 -5.77 -18.61 12.63
C GLU A 74 -5.25 -19.21 11.31
N ASP A 75 -6.15 -19.57 10.41
CA ASP A 75 -5.86 -20.12 9.07
C ASP A 75 -5.72 -19.03 7.98
N LYS A 76 -5.88 -17.75 8.32
CA LYS A 76 -5.87 -16.62 7.41
C LYS A 76 -4.49 -15.95 7.34
N ILE A 77 -4.33 -15.06 6.35
CA ILE A 77 -3.15 -14.18 6.27
C ILE A 77 -3.11 -13.25 7.49
N ASN A 78 -4.27 -12.69 7.84
CA ASN A 78 -4.43 -11.83 9.01
C ASN A 78 -4.84 -12.70 10.21
N THR A 79 -3.85 -13.17 10.96
CA THR A 79 -4.11 -13.85 12.24
C THR A 79 -4.46 -12.82 13.32
N PRO A 80 -5.22 -13.20 14.37
CA PRO A 80 -5.49 -12.32 15.51
C PRO A 80 -4.21 -11.74 16.14
N GLU A 81 -3.13 -12.53 16.20
CA GLU A 81 -1.83 -12.09 16.70
C GLU A 81 -1.23 -10.99 15.84
N ARG A 82 -1.25 -11.17 14.50
CA ARG A 82 -0.74 -10.17 13.55
C ARG A 82 -1.51 -8.86 13.65
N ILE A 83 -2.83 -8.92 13.78
CA ILE A 83 -3.65 -7.72 13.94
C ILE A 83 -3.30 -7.00 15.25
N ARG A 84 -3.21 -7.72 16.37
CA ARG A 84 -2.78 -7.13 17.65
C ARG A 84 -1.40 -6.48 17.58
N PHE A 85 -0.45 -7.12 16.87
CA PHE A 85 0.87 -6.54 16.65
C PHE A 85 0.81 -5.22 15.88
N ILE A 86 0.04 -5.17 14.79
CA ILE A 86 -0.14 -3.94 13.99
C ILE A 86 -0.78 -2.83 14.80
N GLU A 87 -1.82 -3.15 15.57
CA GLU A 87 -2.50 -2.20 16.45
C GLU A 87 -1.58 -1.66 17.54
N ALA A 88 -0.83 -2.53 18.20
CA ALA A 88 0.13 -2.13 19.23
C ALA A 88 1.23 -1.24 18.65
N TYR A 89 1.76 -1.58 17.46
CA TYR A 89 2.74 -0.75 16.77
C TYR A 89 2.15 0.63 16.43
N ALA A 90 0.97 0.69 15.83
CA ALA A 90 0.30 1.94 15.50
C ALA A 90 0.06 2.82 16.74
N GLN A 91 -0.36 2.24 17.85
CA GLN A 91 -0.53 2.95 19.11
C GLN A 91 0.82 3.46 19.67
N SER A 92 1.88 2.69 19.53
CA SER A 92 3.22 3.14 19.94
C SER A 92 3.69 4.37 19.14
N LEU A 93 3.36 4.45 17.86
CA LEU A 93 3.69 5.62 17.02
C LEU A 93 2.98 6.88 17.53
N ARG A 94 1.72 6.79 17.93
CA ARG A 94 0.94 7.91 18.47
C ARG A 94 1.65 8.62 19.63
N GLN A 95 2.33 7.87 20.48
CA GLN A 95 2.91 8.40 21.72
C GLN A 95 4.32 9.01 21.53
N ARG A 96 5.05 8.62 20.49
CA ARG A 96 6.49 8.89 20.37
C ARG A 96 6.93 9.50 19.04
N VAL A 97 6.00 9.71 18.10
CA VAL A 97 6.34 10.12 16.74
C VAL A 97 5.57 11.36 16.33
N ASP A 98 6.28 12.33 15.77
CA ASP A 98 5.69 13.60 15.31
C ASP A 98 5.13 13.48 13.89
N ALA A 99 5.79 12.67 13.04
CA ALA A 99 5.35 12.47 11.67
C ALA A 99 5.66 11.07 11.15
N VAL A 100 4.80 10.59 10.25
CA VAL A 100 4.99 9.35 9.49
C VAL A 100 5.01 9.68 8.01
N ILE A 101 5.96 9.11 7.27
CA ILE A 101 6.05 9.24 5.82
C ILE A 101 5.87 7.85 5.20
N PHE A 102 4.83 7.69 4.39
CA PHE A 102 4.58 6.49 3.62
C PHE A 102 5.22 6.60 2.24
N TYR A 103 5.94 5.55 1.82
CA TYR A 103 6.52 5.41 0.49
C TYR A 103 5.93 4.20 -0.20
N GLY A 104 5.31 4.39 -1.35
CA GLY A 104 4.67 3.33 -2.12
C GLY A 104 4.14 3.83 -3.45
N VAL A 105 3.86 2.90 -4.37
CA VAL A 105 3.30 3.17 -5.71
C VAL A 105 2.09 2.28 -5.93
N GLY A 106 1.11 2.75 -6.68
CA GLY A 106 -0.07 1.97 -7.04
C GLY A 106 -0.81 1.44 -5.81
N GLY A 107 -1.02 0.14 -5.71
CA GLY A 107 -1.70 -0.50 -4.57
C GLY A 107 -1.01 -0.30 -3.22
N SER A 108 0.31 -0.07 -3.21
CA SER A 108 1.06 0.26 -1.99
C SER A 108 0.88 1.72 -1.52
N TYR A 109 0.26 2.55 -2.33
CA TYR A 109 -0.03 3.96 -2.04
C TYR A 109 -1.53 4.22 -1.90
N LEU A 110 -2.31 3.81 -2.91
CA LEU A 110 -3.70 4.24 -3.05
C LEU A 110 -4.59 3.83 -1.88
N GLY A 111 -4.47 2.59 -1.38
CA GLY A 111 -5.30 2.12 -0.28
C GLY A 111 -5.09 2.93 1.00
N GLY A 112 -3.84 3.15 1.39
CA GLY A 112 -3.50 3.96 2.56
C GLY A 112 -3.91 5.43 2.38
N LYS A 113 -3.72 5.97 1.18
CA LYS A 113 -4.10 7.37 0.86
C LYS A 113 -5.61 7.59 0.93
N VAL A 114 -6.41 6.67 0.39
CA VAL A 114 -7.88 6.74 0.47
C VAL A 114 -8.34 6.72 1.93
N LEU A 115 -7.83 5.80 2.75
CA LEU A 115 -8.19 5.74 4.17
C LEU A 115 -7.81 7.03 4.90
N PHE A 116 -6.63 7.59 4.60
CA PHE A 116 -6.21 8.87 5.16
C PHE A 116 -7.15 10.00 4.76
N ASP A 117 -7.48 10.13 3.48
CA ASP A 117 -8.33 11.21 2.98
C ASP A 117 -9.76 11.15 3.55
N VAL A 118 -10.31 9.94 3.70
CA VAL A 118 -11.65 9.74 4.28
C VAL A 118 -11.68 10.04 5.77
N HIS A 119 -10.68 9.61 6.54
CA HIS A 119 -10.72 9.73 8.01
C HIS A 119 -10.05 10.98 8.55
N CYS A 120 -9.03 11.50 7.89
CA CYS A 120 -8.24 12.63 8.36
C CYS A 120 -8.56 13.94 7.62
N GLY A 121 -8.91 13.84 6.34
CA GLY A 121 -9.19 15.00 5.49
C GLY A 121 -7.96 15.80 5.08
N ALA A 122 -8.19 16.81 4.22
CA ALA A 122 -7.12 17.56 3.55
C ALA A 122 -6.27 18.44 4.49
N VAL A 123 -6.81 18.85 5.62
CA VAL A 123 -6.16 19.79 6.55
C VAL A 123 -5.47 19.11 7.73
N TRP A 124 -5.47 17.79 7.80
CA TRP A 124 -4.93 17.04 8.93
C TRP A 124 -3.53 17.48 9.37
N ASN A 125 -2.62 17.66 8.44
CA ASN A 125 -1.24 18.02 8.74
C ASN A 125 -1.07 19.49 9.19
N LEU A 126 -2.10 20.32 9.05
CA LEU A 126 -2.13 21.71 9.51
C LEU A 126 -2.62 21.84 10.96
N LEU A 127 -3.34 20.83 11.46
CA LEU A 127 -3.85 20.79 12.82
C LEU A 127 -2.70 20.71 13.85
N THR A 128 -2.96 21.18 15.06
CA THR A 128 -2.09 20.98 16.22
C THR A 128 -2.08 19.51 16.66
N SER A 129 -1.13 19.10 17.48
CA SER A 129 -1.09 17.75 18.05
C SER A 129 -2.34 17.43 18.89
N GLU A 130 -2.84 18.41 19.62
CA GLU A 130 -4.06 18.28 20.43
C GLU A 130 -5.29 18.02 19.54
N GLU A 131 -5.48 18.83 18.49
CA GLU A 131 -6.57 18.66 17.54
C GLU A 131 -6.51 17.32 16.80
N ARG A 132 -5.31 16.77 16.58
CA ARG A 132 -5.10 15.41 16.06
C ARG A 132 -5.18 14.33 17.14
N SER A 133 -5.58 14.68 18.37
CA SER A 133 -5.62 13.75 19.51
C SER A 133 -4.29 13.02 19.76
N GLY A 134 -3.16 13.68 19.52
CA GLY A 134 -1.81 13.13 19.67
C GLY A 134 -1.34 12.24 18.53
N TYR A 135 -2.13 12.03 17.49
CA TYR A 135 -1.67 11.29 16.30
C TYR A 135 -0.63 12.10 15.49
N PRO A 136 0.33 11.41 14.86
CA PRO A 136 1.36 12.07 14.06
C PRO A 136 0.78 12.74 12.80
N ARG A 137 1.55 13.67 12.23
CA ARG A 137 1.32 14.09 10.85
C ARG A 137 1.61 12.94 9.89
N ILE A 138 0.87 12.85 8.80
CA ILE A 138 0.98 11.77 7.83
C ILE A 138 1.29 12.35 6.46
N PHE A 139 2.38 11.90 5.87
CA PHE A 139 2.82 12.30 4.54
C PHE A 139 2.92 11.08 3.63
N PHE A 140 2.73 11.31 2.34
CA PHE A 140 2.91 10.31 1.31
C PHE A 140 3.96 10.81 0.31
N ALA A 141 4.96 9.98 0.01
CA ALA A 141 6.05 10.31 -0.89
C ALA A 141 6.46 9.07 -1.73
N GLY A 142 7.26 9.27 -2.77
CA GLY A 142 7.78 8.17 -3.57
C GLY A 142 6.72 7.45 -4.41
N ASN A 143 5.59 8.07 -4.68
CA ASN A 143 4.60 7.60 -5.65
C ASN A 143 4.99 7.95 -7.09
N ASN A 144 5.92 8.86 -7.27
CA ASN A 144 6.60 9.22 -8.49
C ASN A 144 8.00 9.76 -8.17
N ALA A 145 8.85 9.89 -9.17
CA ALA A 145 10.21 10.44 -9.03
C ALA A 145 10.20 11.98 -9.06
N ASP A 146 9.46 12.61 -8.12
CA ASP A 146 9.33 14.06 -8.03
C ASP A 146 10.26 14.65 -6.97
N GLY A 147 11.37 15.22 -7.43
CA GLY A 147 12.33 15.90 -6.56
C GLY A 147 11.76 17.17 -5.90
N ARG A 148 10.76 17.82 -6.48
CA ARG A 148 10.16 19.04 -5.93
C ARG A 148 9.40 18.74 -4.65
N SER A 149 8.54 17.73 -4.64
CA SER A 149 7.81 17.29 -3.45
C SER A 149 8.74 16.92 -2.30
N LEU A 150 9.84 16.22 -2.60
CA LEU A 150 10.85 15.87 -1.60
C LEU A 150 11.55 17.09 -1.02
N CYS A 151 11.85 18.09 -1.86
CA CYS A 151 12.42 19.36 -1.39
C CYS A 151 11.45 20.13 -0.48
N ASP A 152 10.18 20.16 -0.82
CA ASP A 152 9.13 20.82 -0.02
C ASP A 152 8.96 20.11 1.34
N LEU A 153 8.94 18.78 1.36
CA LEU A 153 8.94 18.00 2.60
C LEU A 153 10.19 18.26 3.45
N LYS A 154 11.37 18.25 2.85
CA LYS A 154 12.62 18.60 3.56
C LYS A 154 12.55 20.01 4.18
N ALA A 155 12.05 20.99 3.45
CA ALA A 155 11.89 22.36 3.95
C ALA A 155 10.88 22.40 5.11
N PHE A 156 9.82 21.63 5.05
CA PHE A 156 8.87 21.47 6.15
C PHE A 156 9.57 20.90 7.40
N PHE A 157 10.26 19.79 7.30
CA PHE A 157 10.93 19.14 8.44
C PHE A 157 12.06 20.00 9.02
N MET A 158 12.75 20.76 8.20
CA MET A 158 13.75 21.73 8.67
C MET A 158 13.11 22.81 9.57
N ARG A 159 11.90 23.27 9.25
CA ARG A 159 11.16 24.22 10.09
C ARG A 159 10.66 23.57 11.37
N GLU A 160 10.12 22.36 11.28
CA GLU A 160 9.61 21.63 12.45
C GLU A 160 10.74 21.29 13.44
N LYS A 161 11.92 20.91 12.95
CA LYS A 161 13.11 20.66 13.78
C LYS A 161 13.56 21.91 14.56
N LYS A 162 13.40 23.11 13.98
CA LYS A 162 13.67 24.38 14.68
C LYS A 162 12.64 24.67 15.78
N ARG A 163 11.40 24.20 15.61
CA ARG A 163 10.31 24.39 16.60
C ARG A 163 10.38 23.35 17.72
N LYS A 164 10.78 22.14 17.41
CA LYS A 164 10.90 21.01 18.33
C LYS A 164 12.23 20.30 18.10
N SER A 165 13.18 20.45 19.04
CA SER A 165 14.55 19.94 18.91
C SER A 165 14.65 18.42 18.89
N ASP A 166 13.69 17.73 19.49
CA ASP A 166 13.55 16.27 19.56
C ASP A 166 12.51 15.71 18.58
N TYR A 167 12.29 16.42 17.45
CA TYR A 167 11.33 15.98 16.42
C TYR A 167 11.70 14.61 15.86
N THR A 168 10.70 13.73 15.80
CA THR A 168 10.86 12.32 15.40
C THR A 168 10.01 11.97 14.18
N VAL A 169 10.55 11.14 13.28
CA VAL A 169 9.90 10.73 12.04
C VAL A 169 10.00 9.22 11.86
N VAL A 170 8.91 8.58 11.46
CA VAL A 170 8.91 7.18 11.02
C VAL A 170 8.71 7.11 9.51
N HIS A 171 9.57 6.36 8.84
CA HIS A 171 9.41 5.97 7.44
C HIS A 171 8.71 4.63 7.35
N ILE A 172 7.65 4.54 6.55
CA ILE A 172 6.98 3.28 6.22
C ILE A 172 7.16 3.02 4.73
N VAL A 173 8.01 2.07 4.39
CA VAL A 173 8.37 1.74 3.00
C VAL A 173 7.61 0.49 2.57
N ILE A 174 6.80 0.62 1.54
CA ILE A 174 5.89 -0.44 1.07
C ILE A 174 6.24 -0.84 -0.36
N SER A 175 6.73 -2.07 -0.54
CA SER A 175 7.01 -2.62 -1.86
C SER A 175 6.90 -4.14 -1.87
N LYS A 176 5.98 -4.69 -2.67
CA LYS A 176 5.81 -6.15 -2.84
C LYS A 176 7.10 -6.82 -3.32
N SER A 177 7.72 -6.28 -4.38
CA SER A 177 8.97 -6.82 -4.95
C SER A 177 10.21 -6.43 -4.16
N GLY A 178 10.14 -5.36 -3.38
CA GLY A 178 11.29 -4.78 -2.68
C GLY A 178 12.31 -4.10 -3.60
N THR A 179 11.98 -3.92 -4.89
CA THR A 179 12.89 -3.35 -5.91
C THR A 179 12.29 -2.18 -6.67
N THR A 180 11.09 -1.74 -6.30
CA THR A 180 10.43 -0.60 -6.93
C THR A 180 11.25 0.67 -6.68
N ILE A 181 11.67 1.34 -7.75
CA ILE A 181 12.67 2.42 -7.69
C ILE A 181 12.10 3.66 -7.00
N GLU A 182 10.89 4.07 -7.32
CA GLU A 182 10.29 5.32 -6.86
C GLU A 182 10.18 5.42 -5.32
N PRO A 183 9.58 4.45 -4.61
CA PRO A 183 9.51 4.50 -3.15
C PRO A 183 10.89 4.38 -2.51
N MET A 184 11.81 3.60 -3.10
CA MET A 184 13.18 3.46 -2.58
C MET A 184 13.98 4.74 -2.75
N ALA A 185 13.93 5.39 -3.92
CA ALA A 185 14.60 6.67 -4.17
C ALA A 185 14.06 7.77 -3.24
N GLY A 186 12.73 7.86 -3.10
CA GLY A 186 12.08 8.79 -2.17
C GLY A 186 12.53 8.57 -0.73
N TYR A 187 12.51 7.33 -0.26
CA TYR A 187 12.95 6.95 1.09
C TYR A 187 14.42 7.30 1.35
N VAL A 188 15.35 6.82 0.52
CA VAL A 188 16.80 7.05 0.71
C VAL A 188 17.12 8.53 0.71
N THR A 189 16.48 9.29 -0.18
CA THR A 189 16.66 10.74 -0.28
C THR A 189 16.19 11.45 1.00
N MET A 190 14.99 11.13 1.47
CA MET A 190 14.42 11.74 2.68
C MET A 190 15.14 11.30 3.94
N GLU A 191 15.46 10.03 4.10
CA GLU A 191 16.22 9.51 5.24
C GLU A 191 17.57 10.21 5.35
N GLY A 192 18.33 10.31 4.24
CA GLY A 192 19.59 11.03 4.21
C GLY A 192 19.46 12.54 4.52
N ALA A 193 18.35 13.16 4.08
CA ALA A 193 18.08 14.57 4.38
C ALA A 193 17.72 14.79 5.85
N LEU A 194 16.86 13.93 6.44
CA LEU A 194 16.42 14.05 7.83
C LEU A 194 17.57 13.78 8.81
N ARG A 195 18.41 12.78 8.54
CA ARG A 195 19.64 12.54 9.34
C ARG A 195 20.58 13.74 9.35
N LYS A 196 20.80 14.39 8.20
CA LYS A 196 21.63 15.62 8.11
C LYS A 196 21.01 16.78 8.90
N LEU A 197 19.71 16.81 9.11
CA LEU A 197 19.02 17.78 9.95
C LEU A 197 19.06 17.41 11.45
N GLY A 198 19.63 16.26 11.82
CA GLY A 198 19.64 15.75 13.18
C GLY A 198 18.25 15.32 13.68
N ILE A 199 17.35 14.94 12.77
CA ILE A 199 16.04 14.38 13.10
C ILE A 199 16.22 12.89 13.37
N CYS A 200 15.67 12.40 14.49
CA CYS A 200 15.64 10.99 14.80
C CYS A 200 14.65 10.26 13.88
N THR A 201 15.10 9.21 13.23
CA THR A 201 14.28 8.44 12.29
C THR A 201 14.23 6.97 12.67
N GLU A 202 13.09 6.35 12.41
CA GLU A 202 12.87 4.90 12.46
C GLU A 202 12.29 4.45 11.11
N THR A 203 12.57 3.22 10.69
CA THR A 203 12.04 2.69 9.44
C THR A 203 11.32 1.37 9.67
N ALA A 204 10.07 1.31 9.24
CA ALA A 204 9.30 0.07 9.11
C ALA A 204 9.13 -0.28 7.64
N VAL A 205 9.16 -1.57 7.32
CA VAL A 205 8.99 -2.05 5.95
C VAL A 205 7.79 -2.99 5.84
N ILE A 206 7.05 -2.86 4.74
CA ILE A 206 5.98 -3.78 4.36
C ILE A 206 6.37 -4.38 3.01
N THR A 207 6.78 -5.64 3.03
CA THR A 207 7.27 -6.35 1.85
C THR A 207 6.95 -7.84 1.94
N SER A 208 7.33 -8.64 0.93
CA SER A 208 7.20 -10.10 0.99
C SER A 208 7.99 -10.67 2.17
N PRO A 209 7.40 -11.57 2.96
CA PRO A 209 8.09 -12.22 4.08
C PRO A 209 9.00 -13.38 3.65
N THR A 210 9.18 -13.61 2.33
CA THR A 210 9.99 -14.70 1.80
C THR A 210 11.45 -14.52 2.22
N GLU A 211 12.07 -15.57 2.73
CA GLU A 211 13.49 -15.65 3.11
C GLU A 211 14.29 -16.47 2.09
N GLY A 212 15.60 -16.42 2.18
CA GLY A 212 16.52 -17.15 1.31
C GLY A 212 16.61 -16.54 -0.10
N ASP A 213 16.66 -17.38 -1.14
CA ASP A 213 16.83 -16.94 -2.53
C ASP A 213 15.70 -16.08 -3.07
N GLY A 214 14.50 -16.21 -2.49
CA GLY A 214 13.34 -15.36 -2.80
C GLY A 214 13.23 -14.07 -1.99
N GLU A 215 14.17 -13.81 -1.07
CA GLU A 215 14.14 -12.64 -0.19
C GLU A 215 14.27 -11.34 -0.98
N THR A 216 13.36 -10.39 -0.72
CA THR A 216 13.40 -9.09 -1.40
C THR A 216 14.58 -8.24 -0.92
N LEU A 217 15.09 -7.36 -1.78
CA LEU A 217 16.16 -6.43 -1.40
C LEU A 217 15.75 -5.58 -0.19
N LEU A 218 14.50 -5.11 -0.16
CA LEU A 218 13.98 -4.31 0.95
C LEU A 218 13.96 -5.11 2.26
N HIS A 219 13.62 -6.41 2.23
CA HIS A 219 13.65 -7.26 3.41
C HIS A 219 15.09 -7.48 3.91
N LYS A 220 16.03 -7.78 3.00
CA LYS A 220 17.46 -7.90 3.32
C LYS A 220 17.99 -6.63 3.98
N THR A 221 17.70 -5.47 3.39
CA THR A 221 18.12 -4.17 3.92
C THR A 221 17.55 -3.92 5.31
N ALA A 222 16.25 -4.17 5.53
CA ALA A 222 15.63 -3.99 6.84
C ALA A 222 16.25 -4.88 7.93
N ARG A 223 16.65 -6.10 7.58
CA ARG A 223 17.34 -7.02 8.53
C ARG A 223 18.74 -6.55 8.87
N GLN A 224 19.45 -5.90 7.96
CA GLN A 224 20.80 -5.37 8.19
C GLN A 224 20.83 -4.06 8.99
N MET A 225 19.71 -3.35 9.03
CA MET A 225 19.58 -2.07 9.73
C MET A 225 19.17 -2.24 11.22
N LYS A 226 18.92 -3.46 11.67
CA LYS A 226 18.71 -3.79 13.09
C LYS A 226 20.04 -3.87 13.82
#